data_605a5a188301e8883d63d6588a6f87c0
#
_entry.id   605a5a188301e8883d63d6588a6f87c0
#
_cell.length_a   1.000
_cell.length_b   1.000
_cell.length_c   1.000
_cell.angle_alpha   90.00
_cell.angle_beta   90.00
_cell.angle_gamma   90.00
#
_symmetry.space_group_name_H-M   'P 1'
#
loop_
_entity.id
_entity.type
_entity.pdbx_description
1 polymer ?
#
loop_
_entity_poly.entity_id
_entity_poly.type
_entity_poly.pdbx_seq_one_letter_code
_entity_poly.pdbx_strand_id
1 'polypeptide(L)'
;MKRKQTIAAMNERGRRNEPFVFVIDFETTTAKLFRPDETDKIWWQANKQSNFARPVSEEKEIEWETKPVSFHQYKKGYDLVQHHIHNGDTYLLNYTQPTTVKTNLSPEEIFHLSEARYKVLLRDEFVCFSPEIFVQIDAGKISSFPMKGTMDASLPNAKERILNDSKELAEHNTIVDLIRNDLSLVAENVTVEKFRYLERLKTNQRDLWQVSSKI
;
A
#
# COMPACT_ATOMS: atom_id res chain seq x y z
N MET A 1 -21.72 4.07 0.76
CA MET A 1 -22.66 3.17 0.02
C MET A 1 -22.52 1.76 0.59
N LYS A 2 -23.60 0.98 0.65
CA LYS A 2 -23.54 -0.44 1.05
C LYS A 2 -22.94 -1.30 -0.06
N ARG A 3 -22.27 -2.42 0.27
CA ARG A 3 -21.52 -3.29 -0.64
C ARG A 3 -22.23 -3.57 -1.99
N LYS A 4 -23.49 -4.02 -1.99
CA LYS A 4 -24.25 -4.31 -3.23
C LYS A 4 -24.44 -3.07 -4.12
N GLN A 5 -24.72 -1.93 -3.51
CA GLN A 5 -24.88 -0.65 -4.23
C GLN A 5 -23.55 -0.19 -4.83
N THR A 6 -22.46 -0.37 -4.08
CA THR A 6 -21.11 -0.05 -4.54
C THR A 6 -20.73 -0.86 -5.77
N ILE A 7 -20.90 -2.18 -5.72
CA ILE A 7 -20.63 -3.07 -6.85
C ILE A 7 -21.42 -2.64 -8.10
N ALA A 8 -22.74 -2.38 -7.93
CA ALA A 8 -23.58 -1.93 -9.04
C ALA A 8 -23.11 -0.60 -9.63
N ALA A 9 -22.77 0.37 -8.78
CA ALA A 9 -22.31 1.69 -9.23
C ALA A 9 -20.93 1.65 -9.92
N MET A 10 -19.99 0.85 -9.39
CA MET A 10 -18.67 0.66 -10.03
C MET A 10 -18.81 -0.03 -11.39
N ASN A 11 -19.63 -1.09 -11.49
CA ASN A 11 -19.88 -1.79 -12.74
C ASN A 11 -20.57 -0.91 -13.78
N GLU A 12 -21.49 -0.04 -13.35
CA GLU A 12 -22.16 0.90 -14.25
C GLU A 12 -21.18 1.93 -14.82
N ARG A 13 -20.34 2.52 -13.98
CA ARG A 13 -19.27 3.43 -14.44
C ARG A 13 -18.29 2.74 -15.37
N GLY A 14 -17.88 1.50 -15.04
CA GLY A 14 -16.99 0.71 -15.90
C GLY A 14 -17.61 0.43 -17.27
N ARG A 15 -18.91 0.07 -17.36
CA ARG A 15 -19.63 -0.10 -18.65
C ARG A 15 -19.68 1.16 -19.50
N ARG A 16 -19.73 2.32 -18.84
CA ARG A 16 -19.74 3.63 -19.54
C ARG A 16 -18.34 4.18 -19.82
N ASN A 17 -17.28 3.47 -19.45
CA ASN A 17 -15.91 3.96 -19.46
C ASN A 17 -15.74 5.30 -18.70
N GLU A 18 -16.53 5.51 -17.65
CA GLU A 18 -16.42 6.70 -16.78
C GLU A 18 -15.34 6.45 -15.73
N PRO A 19 -14.27 7.28 -15.69
CA PRO A 19 -13.25 7.15 -14.68
C PRO A 19 -13.79 7.53 -13.31
N PHE A 20 -13.33 6.83 -12.26
CA PHE A 20 -13.69 7.12 -10.88
C PHE A 20 -12.59 6.74 -9.91
N VAL A 21 -12.58 7.42 -8.77
CA VAL A 21 -11.77 7.07 -7.60
C VAL A 21 -12.68 6.44 -6.56
N PHE A 22 -12.21 5.43 -5.87
CA PHE A 22 -12.98 4.77 -4.82
C PHE A 22 -12.16 4.58 -3.55
N VAL A 23 -12.87 4.59 -2.43
CA VAL A 23 -12.36 4.25 -1.11
C VAL A 23 -13.33 3.24 -0.51
N ILE A 24 -12.81 2.08 -0.10
CA ILE A 24 -13.58 0.99 0.51
C ILE A 24 -12.99 0.72 1.88
N ASP A 25 -13.83 0.60 2.91
CA ASP A 25 -13.39 0.22 4.24
C ASP A 25 -12.87 -1.23 4.28
N PHE A 26 -12.05 -1.55 5.28
CA PHE A 26 -11.45 -2.88 5.42
C PHE A 26 -12.50 -4.00 5.48
N GLU A 27 -13.63 -3.77 6.14
CA GLU A 27 -14.71 -4.74 6.29
C GLU A 27 -15.61 -4.84 5.04
N THR A 28 -15.35 -4.03 4.02
CA THR A 28 -16.15 -3.95 2.78
C THR A 28 -17.64 -3.65 3.01
N THR A 29 -17.95 -2.97 4.11
CA THR A 29 -19.32 -2.62 4.48
C THR A 29 -19.77 -1.32 3.85
N THR A 30 -18.85 -0.37 3.72
CA THR A 30 -19.09 0.95 3.13
C THR A 30 -18.09 1.28 2.05
N ALA A 31 -18.49 2.10 1.12
CA ALA A 31 -17.60 2.64 0.10
C ALA A 31 -18.02 4.06 -0.31
N LYS A 32 -17.04 4.84 -0.72
CA LYS A 32 -17.18 6.16 -1.31
C LYS A 32 -16.68 6.12 -2.74
N LEU A 33 -17.42 6.72 -3.66
CA LEU A 33 -17.07 6.83 -5.07
C LEU A 33 -17.06 8.32 -5.45
N PHE A 34 -15.99 8.73 -6.10
CA PHE A 34 -15.76 10.10 -6.52
C PHE A 34 -15.51 10.17 -8.02
N ARG A 35 -15.82 11.30 -8.65
CA ARG A 35 -15.21 11.62 -9.92
C ARG A 35 -13.75 12.02 -9.68
N PRO A 36 -12.86 11.78 -10.65
CA PRO A 36 -11.43 12.10 -10.48
C PRO A 36 -11.17 13.60 -10.25
N ASP A 37 -12.08 14.48 -10.67
CA ASP A 37 -11.99 15.92 -10.58
C ASP A 37 -12.64 16.54 -9.32
N GLU A 38 -13.19 15.75 -8.41
CA GLU A 38 -13.80 16.21 -7.14
C GLU A 38 -12.74 16.63 -6.11
N THR A 39 -11.96 17.68 -6.41
CA THR A 39 -10.84 18.14 -5.58
C THR A 39 -11.25 18.76 -4.25
N ASP A 40 -12.50 19.08 -4.08
CA ASP A 40 -13.12 19.51 -2.82
C ASP A 40 -13.27 18.37 -1.81
N LYS A 41 -13.25 17.11 -2.27
CA LYS A 41 -13.45 15.92 -1.43
C LYS A 41 -12.23 15.02 -1.33
N ILE A 42 -11.55 14.81 -2.47
CA ILE A 42 -10.46 13.84 -2.56
C ILE A 42 -9.32 14.36 -3.43
N TRP A 43 -8.10 14.26 -2.92
CA TRP A 43 -6.89 14.40 -3.74
C TRP A 43 -6.25 13.04 -3.93
N TRP A 44 -5.76 12.78 -5.11
CA TRP A 44 -5.10 11.52 -5.42
C TRP A 44 -3.93 11.72 -6.38
N GLN A 45 -2.96 10.82 -6.24
CA GLN A 45 -1.89 10.63 -7.20
C GLN A 45 -1.70 9.15 -7.46
N ALA A 46 -1.64 8.77 -8.72
CA ALA A 46 -1.31 7.42 -9.17
C ALA A 46 -0.24 7.52 -10.26
N ASN A 47 0.97 7.09 -9.95
CA ASN A 47 2.14 7.29 -10.82
C ASN A 47 2.36 8.78 -11.18
N LYS A 48 2.16 9.11 -12.46
CA LYS A 48 2.32 10.48 -13.00
C LYS A 48 1.00 11.25 -13.10
N GLN A 49 -0.11 10.63 -12.80
CA GLN A 49 -1.44 11.25 -12.86
C GLN A 49 -1.85 11.74 -11.47
N SER A 50 -2.49 12.89 -11.42
CA SER A 50 -3.01 13.47 -10.17
C SER A 50 -4.15 14.47 -10.50
N ASN A 51 -4.98 14.75 -9.49
CA ASN A 51 -6.05 15.73 -9.61
C ASN A 51 -5.79 17.03 -8.83
N PHE A 52 -4.61 17.24 -8.31
CA PHE A 52 -4.26 18.42 -7.52
C PHE A 52 -3.10 19.19 -8.16
N ALA A 53 -3.07 20.51 -7.93
CA ALA A 53 -1.92 21.35 -8.23
C ALA A 53 -0.95 21.31 -7.04
N ARG A 54 0.36 21.24 -7.31
CA ARG A 54 1.36 21.41 -6.25
C ARG A 54 1.40 22.89 -5.87
N PRO A 55 1.16 23.23 -4.58
CA PRO A 55 1.37 24.59 -4.13
C PRO A 55 2.85 24.94 -4.21
N VAL A 56 3.14 26.22 -4.35
CA VAL A 56 4.47 26.74 -4.10
C VAL A 56 4.73 26.53 -2.61
N SER A 57 5.65 25.66 -2.25
CA SER A 57 5.97 25.40 -0.84
C SER A 57 6.72 26.59 -0.26
N GLU A 58 6.16 27.19 0.78
CA GLU A 58 6.97 27.99 1.70
C GLU A 58 7.81 27.03 2.55
N GLU A 59 9.07 27.36 2.78
CA GLU A 59 9.93 26.62 3.70
C GLU A 59 9.33 26.77 5.11
N LYS A 60 8.90 25.65 5.69
CA LYS A 60 8.33 25.57 7.03
C LYS A 60 9.17 24.60 7.85
N GLU A 61 9.57 25.01 9.04
CA GLU A 61 10.16 24.07 9.99
C GLU A 61 9.13 23.02 10.39
N ILE A 62 9.45 21.74 10.17
CA ILE A 62 8.52 20.63 10.41
C ILE A 62 8.73 20.10 11.83
N GLU A 63 7.69 20.20 12.65
CA GLU A 63 7.62 19.51 13.93
C GLU A 63 6.94 18.16 13.73
N TRP A 64 7.62 17.07 14.16
CA TRP A 64 7.11 15.71 14.04
C TRP A 64 7.51 14.87 15.24
N GLU A 65 6.59 14.66 16.14
CA GLU A 65 6.75 13.86 17.35
C GLU A 65 5.89 12.60 17.26
N THR A 66 6.47 11.43 17.53
CA THR A 66 5.75 10.16 17.52
C THR A 66 5.70 9.53 18.91
N LYS A 67 4.54 9.02 19.30
CA LYS A 67 4.35 8.29 20.55
C LYS A 67 3.75 6.93 20.25
N PRO A 68 4.59 5.91 20.00
CA PRO A 68 4.11 4.54 19.80
C PRO A 68 3.54 3.95 21.09
N VAL A 69 2.79 2.86 20.98
CA VAL A 69 2.37 2.06 22.14
C VAL A 69 3.58 1.56 22.92
N SER A 70 3.43 1.31 24.23
CA SER A 70 4.52 0.77 25.03
C SER A 70 4.95 -0.61 24.55
N PHE A 71 6.23 -0.96 24.70
CA PHE A 71 6.73 -2.30 24.36
C PHE A 71 5.93 -3.41 25.06
N HIS A 72 5.53 -3.18 26.32
CA HIS A 72 4.71 -4.15 27.06
C HIS A 72 3.35 -4.39 26.38
N GLN A 73 2.69 -3.33 25.93
CA GLN A 73 1.40 -3.44 25.21
C GLN A 73 1.57 -4.11 23.86
N TYR A 74 2.59 -3.74 23.09
CA TYR A 74 2.92 -4.39 21.81
C TYR A 74 3.22 -5.89 22.02
N LYS A 75 4.05 -6.21 23.02
CA LYS A 75 4.46 -7.59 23.31
C LYS A 75 3.28 -8.52 23.62
N LYS A 76 2.28 -8.06 24.35
CA LYS A 76 1.08 -8.88 24.63
C LYS A 76 0.39 -9.36 23.36
N GLY A 77 0.17 -8.49 22.42
CA GLY A 77 -0.45 -8.87 21.14
C GLY A 77 0.48 -9.71 20.28
N TYR A 78 1.77 -9.41 20.26
CA TYR A 78 2.77 -10.21 19.57
C TYR A 78 2.81 -11.66 20.11
N ASP A 79 2.84 -11.84 21.43
CA ASP A 79 2.86 -13.17 22.07
C ASP A 79 1.58 -13.97 21.75
N LEU A 80 0.42 -13.29 21.69
CA LEU A 80 -0.84 -13.92 21.27
C LEU A 80 -0.78 -14.41 19.81
N VAL A 81 -0.26 -13.58 18.91
CA VAL A 81 -0.07 -13.93 17.50
C VAL A 81 0.88 -15.14 17.37
N GLN A 82 2.01 -15.12 18.08
CA GLN A 82 2.96 -16.23 18.08
C GLN A 82 2.32 -17.52 18.60
N HIS A 83 1.50 -17.45 19.65
CA HIS A 83 0.77 -18.60 20.17
C HIS A 83 -0.11 -19.24 19.09
N HIS A 84 -0.92 -18.43 18.37
CA HIS A 84 -1.81 -18.92 17.31
C HIS A 84 -1.05 -19.47 16.09
N ILE A 85 0.08 -18.86 15.74
CA ILE A 85 0.95 -19.39 14.68
C ILE A 85 1.53 -20.76 15.08
N HIS A 86 2.04 -20.91 16.31
CA HIS A 86 2.58 -22.17 16.78
C HIS A 86 1.53 -23.28 16.91
N ASN A 87 0.29 -22.92 17.21
CA ASN A 87 -0.82 -23.88 17.24
C ASN A 87 -1.32 -24.29 15.85
N GLY A 88 -0.87 -23.63 14.78
CA GLY A 88 -1.35 -23.87 13.41
C GLY A 88 -2.69 -23.23 13.08
N ASP A 89 -3.18 -22.30 13.91
CA ASP A 89 -4.44 -21.57 13.66
C ASP A 89 -4.32 -20.60 12.48
N THR A 90 -3.11 -20.13 12.22
CA THR A 90 -2.76 -19.29 11.06
C THR A 90 -1.28 -19.47 10.71
N TYR A 91 -0.92 -19.19 9.45
CA TYR A 91 0.47 -19.24 8.97
C TYR A 91 1.10 -17.85 8.83
N LEU A 92 0.28 -16.83 8.59
CA LEU A 92 0.71 -15.47 8.37
C LEU A 92 -0.35 -14.51 8.92
N LEU A 93 0.10 -13.48 9.65
CA LEU A 93 -0.76 -12.45 10.18
C LEU A 93 -0.04 -11.10 10.16
N ASN A 94 -0.74 -10.05 9.77
CA ASN A 94 -0.23 -8.69 9.85
C ASN A 94 -0.70 -8.05 11.17
N TYR A 95 0.21 -7.99 12.14
CA TYR A 95 -0.05 -7.36 13.44
C TYR A 95 0.39 -5.91 13.44
N THR A 96 -0.55 -5.00 13.54
CA THR A 96 -0.31 -3.54 13.54
C THR A 96 -0.75 -2.89 14.83
N GLN A 97 -0.09 -1.80 15.19
CA GLN A 97 -0.46 -0.93 16.31
C GLN A 97 -0.46 0.53 15.86
N PRO A 98 -1.41 1.34 16.34
CA PRO A 98 -1.42 2.77 16.03
C PRO A 98 -0.27 3.48 16.74
N THR A 99 0.31 4.47 16.06
CA THR A 99 1.27 5.41 16.64
C THR A 99 0.68 6.80 16.61
N THR A 100 0.54 7.43 17.79
CA THR A 100 0.11 8.83 17.85
C THR A 100 1.18 9.73 17.27
N VAL A 101 0.78 10.65 16.42
CA VAL A 101 1.65 11.66 15.81
C VAL A 101 1.15 13.04 16.24
N LYS A 102 2.09 13.87 16.70
CA LYS A 102 1.89 15.30 16.92
C LYS A 102 2.74 16.06 15.92
N THR A 103 2.11 16.94 15.18
CA THR A 103 2.80 17.73 14.14
C THR A 103 2.13 19.08 13.98
N ASN A 104 2.88 20.04 13.44
CA ASN A 104 2.37 21.35 13.02
C ASN A 104 1.87 21.36 11.57
N LEU A 105 1.81 20.19 10.92
CA LEU A 105 1.32 20.03 9.55
C LEU A 105 -0.15 19.61 9.52
N SER A 106 -0.92 20.19 8.61
CA SER A 106 -2.24 19.66 8.24
C SER A 106 -2.12 18.40 7.39
N PRO A 107 -3.17 17.58 7.26
CA PRO A 107 -3.18 16.44 6.34
C PRO A 107 -2.87 16.83 4.89
N GLU A 108 -3.31 17.99 4.43
CA GLU A 108 -3.01 18.56 3.11
C GLU A 108 -1.53 18.87 2.95
N GLU A 109 -0.91 19.52 3.95
CA GLU A 109 0.54 19.77 3.95
C GLU A 109 1.33 18.47 3.95
N ILE A 110 0.93 17.48 4.75
CA ILE A 110 1.54 16.14 4.76
C ILE A 110 1.43 15.51 3.37
N PHE A 111 0.25 15.59 2.73
CA PHE A 111 0.03 15.06 1.40
C PHE A 111 0.94 15.71 0.35
N HIS A 112 1.13 17.03 0.41
CA HIS A 112 1.97 17.77 -0.54
C HIS A 112 3.46 17.53 -0.32
N LEU A 113 3.91 17.52 0.93
CA LEU A 113 5.33 17.37 1.30
C LEU A 113 5.84 15.94 1.12
N SER A 114 4.95 14.95 1.15
CA SER A 114 5.33 13.55 1.01
C SER A 114 5.60 13.17 -0.44
N GLU A 115 6.73 12.50 -0.67
CA GLU A 115 7.04 11.87 -1.95
C GLU A 115 6.58 10.41 -1.94
N ALA A 116 5.55 10.09 -2.72
CA ALA A 116 5.05 8.74 -2.88
C ALA A 116 4.49 8.53 -4.29
N ARG A 117 4.62 7.31 -4.79
CA ARG A 117 4.11 6.93 -6.12
C ARG A 117 2.58 6.94 -6.16
N TYR A 118 1.97 6.47 -5.07
CA TYR A 118 0.52 6.45 -4.86
C TYR A 118 0.21 7.16 -3.57
N LYS A 119 -0.68 8.13 -3.60
CA LYS A 119 -1.14 8.83 -2.41
C LYS A 119 -2.58 9.31 -2.58
N VAL A 120 -3.31 9.28 -1.48
CA VAL A 120 -4.70 9.72 -1.39
C VAL A 120 -4.85 10.56 -0.14
N LEU A 121 -5.50 11.69 -0.28
CA LEU A 121 -6.08 12.48 0.80
C LEU A 121 -7.59 12.46 0.66
N LEU A 122 -8.29 11.83 1.59
CA LEU A 122 -9.72 12.00 1.75
C LEU A 122 -9.93 13.10 2.80
N ARG A 123 -10.45 14.25 2.35
CA ARG A 123 -10.54 15.44 3.17
C ARG A 123 -11.31 15.16 4.45
N ASP A 124 -10.82 15.72 5.56
CA ASP A 124 -11.35 15.59 6.91
C ASP A 124 -11.34 14.15 7.49
N GLU A 125 -10.74 13.18 6.79
CA GLU A 125 -10.71 11.80 7.23
C GLU A 125 -9.30 11.23 7.38
N PHE A 126 -8.53 11.17 6.30
CA PHE A 126 -7.17 10.61 6.34
C PHE A 126 -6.31 10.99 5.14
N VAL A 127 -5.01 10.82 5.31
CA VAL A 127 -4.02 10.77 4.22
C VAL A 127 -3.35 9.40 4.21
N CYS A 128 -3.14 8.84 3.03
CA CYS A 128 -2.55 7.52 2.85
C CYS A 128 -1.52 7.52 1.72
N PHE A 129 -0.45 6.75 1.91
CA PHE A 129 0.63 6.59 0.94
C PHE A 129 0.90 5.12 0.70
N SER A 130 1.23 4.75 -0.55
CA SER A 130 1.66 3.40 -0.86
C SER A 130 2.82 3.40 -1.87
N PRO A 131 3.87 2.64 -1.63
CA PRO A 131 4.88 2.32 -2.63
C PRO A 131 4.40 1.22 -3.59
N GLU A 132 3.41 0.44 -3.17
CA GLU A 132 2.97 -0.82 -3.78
C GLU A 132 1.72 -0.63 -4.64
N ILE A 133 1.68 -1.36 -5.75
CA ILE A 133 0.52 -1.46 -6.62
C ILE A 133 -0.30 -2.67 -6.18
N PHE A 134 -1.57 -2.48 -5.82
CA PHE A 134 -2.47 -3.59 -5.55
C PHE A 134 -2.69 -4.41 -6.84
N VAL A 135 -3.34 -3.82 -7.82
CA VAL A 135 -3.51 -4.39 -9.15
C VAL A 135 -3.41 -3.29 -10.21
N GLN A 136 -2.97 -3.67 -11.39
CA GLN A 136 -3.00 -2.84 -12.58
C GLN A 136 -3.71 -3.60 -13.70
N ILE A 137 -4.69 -2.96 -14.33
CA ILE A 137 -5.39 -3.52 -15.48
C ILE A 137 -5.04 -2.65 -16.68
N ASP A 138 -4.43 -3.27 -17.70
CA ASP A 138 -4.04 -2.62 -18.93
C ASP A 138 -4.17 -3.57 -20.12
N ALA A 139 -4.73 -3.09 -21.23
CA ALA A 139 -4.91 -3.87 -22.46
C ALA A 139 -5.51 -5.27 -22.23
N GLY A 140 -6.49 -5.40 -21.33
CA GLY A 140 -7.16 -6.67 -21.03
C GLY A 140 -6.35 -7.64 -20.15
N LYS A 141 -5.20 -7.21 -19.62
CA LYS A 141 -4.41 -7.97 -18.65
C LYS A 141 -4.51 -7.34 -17.26
N ILE A 142 -4.69 -8.18 -16.25
CA ILE A 142 -4.54 -7.79 -14.84
C ILE A 142 -3.18 -8.24 -14.34
N SER A 143 -2.47 -7.36 -13.64
CA SER A 143 -1.17 -7.63 -13.04
C SER A 143 -1.17 -7.21 -11.58
N SER A 144 -0.45 -7.95 -10.74
CA SER A 144 -0.13 -7.58 -9.37
C SER A 144 1.39 -7.59 -9.15
N PHE A 145 1.85 -6.80 -8.19
CA PHE A 145 3.27 -6.56 -7.95
C PHE A 145 3.61 -6.77 -6.48
N PRO A 146 3.49 -8.01 -5.96
CA PRO A 146 3.79 -8.28 -4.56
C PRO A 146 5.22 -7.92 -4.21
N MET A 147 5.38 -7.27 -3.07
CA MET A 147 6.65 -6.75 -2.57
C MET A 147 6.92 -7.35 -1.20
N LYS A 148 8.09 -7.99 -1.02
CA LYS A 148 8.58 -8.52 0.26
C LYS A 148 10.09 -8.39 0.35
N GLY A 149 10.55 -8.08 1.56
CA GLY A 149 11.95 -7.85 1.84
C GLY A 149 12.41 -6.45 1.45
N THR A 150 12.90 -5.73 2.44
CA THR A 150 13.52 -4.41 2.25
C THR A 150 14.87 -4.38 2.96
N MET A 151 15.84 -3.69 2.36
CA MET A 151 17.17 -3.52 2.93
C MET A 151 17.71 -2.14 2.61
N ASP A 152 18.41 -1.53 3.57
CA ASP A 152 19.09 -0.26 3.38
C ASP A 152 20.08 -0.34 2.20
N ALA A 153 19.90 0.53 1.20
CA ALA A 153 20.69 0.50 -0.03
C ALA A 153 22.16 0.92 0.18
N SER A 154 22.48 1.54 1.33
CA SER A 154 23.85 1.94 1.69
C SER A 154 24.68 0.79 2.27
N LEU A 155 24.05 -0.32 2.67
CA LEU A 155 24.77 -1.44 3.27
C LEU A 155 25.62 -2.19 2.23
N PRO A 156 26.80 -2.67 2.62
CA PRO A 156 27.63 -3.49 1.74
C PRO A 156 26.87 -4.75 1.27
N ASN A 157 26.95 -5.03 -0.02
CA ASN A 157 26.33 -6.20 -0.67
C ASN A 157 24.81 -6.33 -0.39
N ALA A 158 24.10 -5.20 -0.16
CA ALA A 158 22.69 -5.19 0.19
C ALA A 158 21.83 -5.97 -0.80
N LYS A 159 22.10 -5.87 -2.10
CA LYS A 159 21.36 -6.60 -3.16
C LYS A 159 21.50 -8.11 -3.03
N GLU A 160 22.73 -8.58 -2.86
CA GLU A 160 23.01 -10.01 -2.73
C GLU A 160 22.43 -10.58 -1.41
N ARG A 161 22.58 -9.82 -0.33
CA ARG A 161 22.07 -10.22 0.99
C ARG A 161 20.57 -10.39 0.98
N ILE A 162 19.81 -9.42 0.45
CA ILE A 162 18.34 -9.49 0.42
C ILE A 162 17.85 -10.61 -0.52
N LEU A 163 18.54 -10.86 -1.64
CA LEU A 163 18.16 -11.95 -2.55
C LEU A 163 18.48 -13.34 -1.99
N ASN A 164 19.51 -13.46 -1.15
CA ASN A 164 19.92 -14.73 -0.55
C ASN A 164 19.33 -14.98 0.84
N ASP A 165 18.51 -14.06 1.37
CA ASP A 165 17.83 -14.24 2.63
C ASP A 165 16.74 -15.31 2.51
N SER A 166 16.92 -16.44 3.21
CA SER A 166 16.04 -17.61 3.14
C SER A 166 14.65 -17.34 3.74
N LYS A 167 14.57 -16.49 4.79
CA LYS A 167 13.30 -16.10 5.40
C LYS A 167 12.50 -15.24 4.44
N GLU A 168 13.12 -14.20 3.88
CA GLU A 168 12.48 -13.32 2.91
C GLU A 168 12.08 -14.09 1.63
N LEU A 169 12.87 -15.08 1.20
CA LEU A 169 12.50 -15.96 0.10
C LEU A 169 11.25 -16.77 0.39
N ALA A 170 11.15 -17.37 1.58
CA ALA A 170 9.98 -18.17 1.97
C ALA A 170 8.70 -17.32 2.06
N GLU A 171 8.80 -16.14 2.69
CA GLU A 171 7.68 -15.19 2.77
C GLU A 171 7.25 -14.71 1.38
N HIS A 172 8.20 -14.42 0.50
CA HIS A 172 7.93 -13.97 -0.86
C HIS A 172 7.24 -15.05 -1.72
N ASN A 173 7.70 -16.30 -1.61
CA ASN A 173 7.06 -17.45 -2.27
C ASN A 173 5.60 -17.59 -1.85
N THR A 174 5.33 -17.49 -0.54
CA THR A 174 3.98 -17.61 0.01
C THR A 174 3.05 -16.51 -0.54
N ILE A 175 3.52 -15.27 -0.57
CA ILE A 175 2.72 -14.15 -1.08
C ILE A 175 2.51 -14.25 -2.60
N VAL A 176 3.53 -14.62 -3.36
CA VAL A 176 3.39 -14.80 -4.81
C VAL A 176 2.38 -15.88 -5.14
N ASP A 177 2.40 -17.01 -4.42
CA ASP A 177 1.44 -18.09 -4.63
C ASP A 177 0.01 -17.69 -4.23
N LEU A 178 -0.14 -17.00 -3.10
CA LEU A 178 -1.41 -16.45 -2.65
C LEU A 178 -2.02 -15.51 -3.71
N ILE A 179 -1.27 -14.52 -4.17
CA ILE A 179 -1.74 -13.54 -5.16
C ILE A 179 -2.01 -14.21 -6.51
N ARG A 180 -1.21 -15.20 -6.92
CA ARG A 180 -1.47 -15.98 -8.13
C ARG A 180 -2.82 -16.71 -8.04
N ASN A 181 -3.12 -17.31 -6.89
CA ASN A 181 -4.40 -17.96 -6.66
C ASN A 181 -5.56 -16.96 -6.67
N ASP A 182 -5.40 -15.80 -6.01
CA ASP A 182 -6.44 -14.76 -5.97
C ASP A 182 -6.72 -14.20 -7.38
N LEU A 183 -5.70 -13.94 -8.17
CA LEU A 183 -5.86 -13.51 -9.56
C LEU A 183 -6.58 -14.57 -10.41
N SER A 184 -6.36 -15.86 -10.15
CA SER A 184 -7.02 -16.95 -10.87
C SER A 184 -8.53 -17.02 -10.62
N LEU A 185 -9.06 -16.31 -9.59
CA LEU A 185 -10.50 -16.17 -9.37
C LEU A 185 -11.16 -15.19 -10.35
N VAL A 186 -10.38 -14.31 -10.99
CA VAL A 186 -10.88 -13.22 -11.84
C VAL A 186 -10.22 -13.15 -13.22
N ALA A 187 -9.21 -13.97 -13.47
CA ALA A 187 -8.45 -14.01 -14.72
C ALA A 187 -8.07 -15.44 -15.14
N GLU A 188 -7.75 -15.63 -16.40
CA GLU A 188 -7.25 -16.88 -16.97
C GLU A 188 -5.75 -16.75 -17.29
N ASN A 189 -5.05 -17.90 -17.39
CA ASN A 189 -3.63 -17.98 -17.78
C ASN A 189 -2.70 -17.17 -16.85
N VAL A 190 -2.97 -17.20 -15.55
CA VAL A 190 -2.18 -16.47 -14.56
C VAL A 190 -0.77 -17.07 -14.44
N THR A 191 0.24 -16.25 -14.70
CA THR A 191 1.66 -16.64 -14.67
C THR A 191 2.50 -15.63 -13.92
N VAL A 192 3.65 -16.07 -13.38
CA VAL A 192 4.64 -15.16 -12.78
C VAL A 192 5.56 -14.68 -13.90
N GLU A 193 5.37 -13.45 -14.39
CA GLU A 193 6.19 -12.88 -15.48
C GLU A 193 7.61 -12.55 -15.03
N LYS A 194 7.76 -12.05 -13.81
CA LYS A 194 9.07 -11.76 -13.18
C LYS A 194 9.04 -12.19 -11.73
N PHE A 195 10.02 -13.00 -11.36
CA PHE A 195 10.17 -13.47 -9.98
C PHE A 195 11.38 -12.81 -9.32
N ARG A 196 11.16 -12.18 -8.14
CA ARG A 196 12.18 -11.58 -7.28
C ARG A 196 13.18 -10.66 -8.01
N TYR A 197 12.68 -9.57 -8.56
CA TYR A 197 13.53 -8.50 -9.09
C TYR A 197 13.68 -7.38 -8.03
N LEU A 198 14.79 -6.63 -8.15
CA LEU A 198 15.10 -5.55 -7.22
C LEU A 198 14.60 -4.21 -7.74
N GLU A 199 13.93 -3.47 -6.88
CA GLU A 199 13.57 -2.06 -7.07
C GLU A 199 14.26 -1.19 -6.02
N ARG A 200 14.67 0.02 -6.42
CA ARG A 200 15.22 1.01 -5.50
C ARG A 200 14.13 1.99 -5.13
N LEU A 201 13.79 2.02 -3.85
CA LEU A 201 12.86 2.98 -3.28
C LEU A 201 13.64 4.16 -2.70
N LYS A 202 13.28 5.36 -3.14
CA LYS A 202 13.74 6.61 -2.53
C LYS A 202 12.87 6.94 -1.33
N THR A 203 13.48 7.26 -0.21
CA THR A 203 12.78 7.76 0.98
C THR A 203 13.43 9.05 1.46
N ASN A 204 12.77 9.77 2.37
CA ASN A 204 13.28 11.03 2.91
C ASN A 204 14.54 10.85 3.78
N GLN A 205 14.81 9.64 4.27
CA GLN A 205 15.96 9.37 5.14
C GLN A 205 17.08 8.63 4.40
N ARG A 206 16.74 7.56 3.67
CA ARG A 206 17.71 6.68 2.97
C ARG A 206 16.99 5.87 1.90
N ASP A 207 17.72 5.53 0.86
CA ASP A 207 17.21 4.65 -0.17
C ASP A 207 17.17 3.21 0.32
N LEU A 208 16.17 2.46 -0.14
CA LEU A 208 15.99 1.05 0.20
C LEU A 208 16.02 0.21 -1.08
N TRP A 209 16.63 -0.98 -0.99
CA TRP A 209 16.37 -2.04 -1.94
C TRP A 209 15.13 -2.83 -1.51
N GLN A 210 14.27 -3.10 -2.44
CA GLN A 210 13.08 -3.90 -2.23
C GLN A 210 12.98 -5.00 -3.28
N VAL A 211 12.51 -6.18 -2.84
CA VAL A 211 12.27 -7.33 -3.74
C VAL A 211 10.81 -7.35 -4.14
N SER A 212 10.56 -7.36 -5.45
CA SER A 212 9.22 -7.40 -6.04
C SER A 212 9.10 -8.58 -7.01
N SER A 213 7.87 -9.01 -7.25
CA SER A 213 7.53 -9.91 -8.37
C SER A 213 6.43 -9.30 -9.22
N LYS A 214 6.25 -9.77 -10.45
CA LYS A 214 5.12 -9.41 -11.32
C LYS A 214 4.39 -10.68 -11.72
N ILE A 215 3.10 -10.68 -11.45
CA ILE A 215 2.15 -11.75 -11.80
C ILE A 215 1.16 -11.19 -12.79
#